data_e6bf18d27498e418932751a83df43c85
#
_entry.id   e6bf18d27498e418932751a83df43c85
#
_cell.length_a   1.000
_cell.length_b   1.000
_cell.length_c   1.000
_cell.angle_alpha   90.00
_cell.angle_beta   90.00
_cell.angle_gamma   90.00
#
_symmetry.space_group_name_H-M   'P 1'
#
loop_
_entity.id
_entity.type
_entity.pdbx_description
1 polymer ?
#
loop_
_entity_poly.entity_id
_entity_poly.type
_entity_poly.pdbx_seq_one_letter_code
_entity_poly.pdbx_strand_id
1 'polypeptide(L)'
;MKSKHNITLLALSAVLLTGCASVNMASKEESDRAKQFSAPGAGNAGVYVYRNSFVGKALKKDIWVDGKCLGESAADVFFYTQVDGGKKHKIETESEFSPNALEVFMEAGKNYFIRQFIKMGAFVGGADLEQIPEEQGKVDVARLGLAQPGTCGN
;
A
#
# COMPACT_ATOMS: atom_id res chain seq x y z
N MET A 1 55.01 -43.39 -4.53
CA MET A 1 53.54 -43.32 -4.32
C MET A 1 53.17 -41.88 -4.09
N LYS A 2 52.52 -41.22 -5.09
CA LYS A 2 52.09 -39.82 -5.02
C LYS A 2 50.57 -39.80 -4.73
N SER A 3 50.21 -39.40 -3.49
CA SER A 3 48.81 -39.20 -3.12
C SER A 3 48.30 -37.92 -3.73
N LYS A 4 47.29 -38.01 -4.61
CA LYS A 4 46.58 -36.85 -5.19
C LYS A 4 45.41 -36.52 -4.27
N HIS A 5 45.50 -35.44 -3.53
CA HIS A 5 44.38 -34.90 -2.78
C HIS A 5 43.49 -34.09 -3.74
N ASN A 6 42.33 -34.63 -4.06
CA ASN A 6 41.26 -33.90 -4.76
C ASN A 6 40.55 -33.01 -3.76
N ILE A 7 40.81 -31.71 -3.80
CA ILE A 7 40.05 -30.72 -3.05
C ILE A 7 38.83 -30.37 -3.92
N THR A 8 37.68 -30.93 -3.56
CA THR A 8 36.39 -30.56 -4.16
C THR A 8 35.93 -29.26 -3.50
N LEU A 9 36.07 -28.18 -4.26
CA LEU A 9 35.58 -26.87 -3.85
C LEU A 9 34.05 -26.84 -3.95
N LEU A 10 33.36 -27.00 -2.84
CA LEU A 10 31.91 -26.89 -2.77
C LEU A 10 31.55 -25.41 -2.80
N ALA A 11 31.19 -24.89 -3.97
CA ALA A 11 30.69 -23.52 -4.14
C ALA A 11 29.27 -23.43 -3.55
N LEU A 12 29.17 -22.90 -2.33
CA LEU A 12 27.90 -22.59 -1.67
C LEU A 12 27.29 -21.33 -2.32
N SER A 13 26.44 -21.53 -3.33
CA SER A 13 25.68 -20.45 -3.96
C SER A 13 24.63 -19.95 -2.98
N ALA A 14 24.91 -18.85 -2.27
CA ALA A 14 23.92 -18.13 -1.49
C ALA A 14 22.94 -17.45 -2.44
N VAL A 15 21.76 -18.03 -2.62
CA VAL A 15 20.64 -17.40 -3.30
C VAL A 15 20.07 -16.32 -2.37
N LEU A 16 20.43 -15.06 -2.63
CA LEU A 16 19.82 -13.92 -1.98
C LEU A 16 18.38 -13.77 -2.49
N LEU A 17 17.43 -14.38 -1.77
CA LEU A 17 16.00 -14.13 -1.95
C LEU A 17 15.71 -12.69 -1.52
N THR A 18 15.81 -11.75 -2.43
CA THR A 18 15.28 -10.40 -2.22
C THR A 18 13.75 -10.49 -2.28
N GLY A 19 13.13 -10.87 -1.16
CA GLY A 19 11.69 -10.94 -1.04
C GLY A 19 11.09 -9.54 -1.10
N CYS A 20 10.37 -9.22 -2.20
CA CYS A 20 9.45 -8.09 -2.17
C CYS A 20 8.25 -8.48 -1.30
N ALA A 21 7.80 -7.57 -0.43
CA ALA A 21 6.55 -7.75 0.29
C ALA A 21 5.41 -7.83 -0.73
N SER A 22 4.55 -8.83 -0.61
CA SER A 22 3.37 -8.99 -1.46
C SER A 22 2.10 -9.09 -0.61
N VAL A 23 0.99 -8.66 -1.17
CA VAL A 23 -0.35 -8.74 -0.58
C VAL A 23 -1.29 -9.45 -1.57
N ASN A 24 -2.45 -9.86 -1.12
CA ASN A 24 -3.45 -10.45 -2.01
C ASN A 24 -3.96 -9.40 -3.00
N MET A 25 -3.86 -9.72 -4.27
CA MET A 25 -4.29 -8.82 -5.35
C MET A 25 -5.69 -9.16 -5.83
N ALA A 26 -6.45 -8.14 -6.16
CA ALA A 26 -7.70 -8.28 -6.89
C ALA A 26 -7.45 -8.76 -8.33
N SER A 27 -8.49 -9.21 -9.00
CA SER A 27 -8.39 -9.57 -10.43
C SER A 27 -7.99 -8.38 -11.28
N LYS A 28 -7.45 -8.67 -12.46
CA LYS A 28 -7.11 -7.61 -13.42
C LYS A 28 -8.33 -6.79 -13.80
N GLU A 29 -9.48 -7.44 -13.97
CA GLU A 29 -10.75 -6.82 -14.35
C GLU A 29 -11.26 -5.86 -13.27
N GLU A 30 -11.12 -6.22 -11.99
CA GLU A 30 -11.46 -5.35 -10.86
C GLU A 30 -10.52 -4.16 -10.79
N SER A 31 -9.22 -4.40 -10.96
CA SER A 31 -8.22 -3.35 -11.00
C SER A 31 -8.48 -2.36 -12.15
N ASP A 32 -8.77 -2.85 -13.35
CA ASP A 32 -9.06 -2.02 -14.52
C ASP A 32 -10.35 -1.21 -14.33
N ARG A 33 -11.38 -1.78 -13.70
CA ARG A 33 -12.60 -1.03 -13.34
C ARG A 33 -12.32 0.09 -12.34
N ALA A 34 -11.57 -0.19 -11.28
CA ALA A 34 -11.22 0.83 -10.29
C ALA A 34 -10.42 1.98 -10.91
N LYS A 35 -9.57 1.69 -11.90
CA LYS A 35 -8.77 2.68 -12.65
C LYS A 35 -9.57 3.50 -13.68
N GLN A 36 -10.84 3.24 -13.86
CA GLN A 36 -11.71 4.14 -14.62
C GLN A 36 -12.04 5.41 -13.82
N PHE A 37 -11.76 5.41 -12.51
CA PHE A 37 -11.99 6.54 -11.60
C PHE A 37 -13.42 7.09 -11.68
N SER A 38 -14.38 6.20 -11.92
CA SER A 38 -15.79 6.54 -11.99
C SER A 38 -16.24 7.25 -10.71
N ALA A 39 -17.25 8.10 -10.83
CA ALA A 39 -17.85 8.70 -9.65
C ALA A 39 -18.35 7.62 -8.68
N PRO A 40 -18.14 7.80 -7.36
CA PRO A 40 -18.65 6.86 -6.36
C PRO A 40 -20.17 6.82 -6.34
N GLY A 41 -20.74 5.83 -5.66
CA GLY A 41 -22.19 5.70 -5.49
C GLY A 41 -22.82 6.97 -4.89
N ALA A 42 -24.11 7.15 -5.16
CA ALA A 42 -24.84 8.32 -4.68
C ALA A 42 -24.67 8.52 -3.16
N GLY A 43 -24.33 9.74 -2.75
CA GLY A 43 -24.07 10.09 -1.36
C GLY A 43 -22.69 9.70 -0.83
N ASN A 44 -21.90 8.94 -1.57
CA ASN A 44 -20.58 8.48 -1.16
C ASN A 44 -19.43 9.31 -1.76
N ALA A 45 -18.27 9.21 -1.12
CA ALA A 45 -16.97 9.61 -1.65
C ALA A 45 -16.12 8.36 -1.92
N GLY A 46 -15.33 8.37 -2.99
CA GLY A 46 -14.36 7.33 -3.30
C GLY A 46 -13.01 7.63 -2.64
N VAL A 47 -12.38 6.62 -2.07
CA VAL A 47 -11.08 6.76 -1.41
C VAL A 47 -10.10 5.76 -2.01
N TYR A 48 -9.06 6.30 -2.64
CA TYR A 48 -7.91 5.55 -3.15
C TYR A 48 -6.75 5.75 -2.18
N VAL A 49 -6.34 4.68 -1.50
CA VAL A 49 -5.13 4.71 -0.66
C VAL A 49 -4.06 3.89 -1.37
N TYR A 50 -2.90 4.48 -1.64
CA TYR A 50 -1.90 3.83 -2.48
C TYR A 50 -0.47 4.06 -2.02
N ARG A 51 0.44 3.17 -2.45
CA ARG A 51 1.88 3.29 -2.22
C ARG A 51 2.64 3.03 -3.50
N ASN A 52 3.24 4.08 -4.06
CA ASN A 52 4.03 4.07 -5.30
C ASN A 52 5.54 4.24 -5.03
N SER A 53 5.99 4.08 -3.79
CA SER A 53 7.36 4.35 -3.37
C SER A 53 8.25 3.10 -3.46
N PHE A 54 9.46 3.27 -4.02
CA PHE A 54 10.51 2.26 -3.97
C PHE A 54 11.05 2.05 -2.54
N VAL A 55 11.05 3.11 -1.72
CA VAL A 55 11.53 3.06 -0.34
C VAL A 55 10.64 2.11 0.47
N GLY A 56 11.28 1.19 1.19
CA GLY A 56 10.57 0.23 2.03
C GLY A 56 9.82 -0.86 1.27
N LYS A 57 10.25 -1.26 0.07
CA LYS A 57 9.60 -2.33 -0.73
C LYS A 57 9.40 -3.64 0.01
N ALA A 58 10.26 -3.95 0.99
CA ALA A 58 10.15 -5.16 1.81
C ALA A 58 9.18 -5.01 2.99
N LEU A 59 8.63 -3.80 3.22
CA LEU A 59 7.76 -3.52 4.35
C LEU A 59 6.29 -3.60 3.92
N LYS A 60 5.48 -4.23 4.77
CA LYS A 60 4.03 -4.08 4.75
C LYS A 60 3.63 -3.11 5.85
N LYS A 61 2.58 -2.36 5.63
CA LYS A 61 2.04 -1.38 6.60
C LYS A 61 0.53 -1.36 6.53
N ASP A 62 -0.09 -1.52 7.68
CA ASP A 62 -1.54 -1.50 7.80
C ASP A 62 -2.14 -0.15 7.47
N ILE A 63 -3.35 -0.19 6.94
CA ILE A 63 -4.19 0.97 6.64
C ILE A 63 -5.56 0.76 7.25
N TRP A 64 -6.06 1.80 7.93
CA TRP A 64 -7.44 1.86 8.43
C TRP A 64 -8.15 3.08 7.88
N VAL A 65 -9.46 2.95 7.68
CA VAL A 65 -10.37 4.05 7.33
C VAL A 65 -11.48 4.07 8.39
N ASP A 66 -11.59 5.16 9.12
CA ASP A 66 -12.53 5.33 10.25
C ASP A 66 -12.44 4.19 11.28
N GLY A 67 -11.21 3.76 11.60
CA GLY A 67 -10.94 2.68 12.52
C GLY A 67 -11.25 1.27 12.00
N LYS A 68 -11.68 1.12 10.74
CA LYS A 68 -11.89 -0.19 10.09
C LYS A 68 -10.67 -0.54 9.27
N CYS A 69 -10.14 -1.74 9.49
CA CYS A 69 -9.02 -2.25 8.69
C CYS A 69 -9.40 -2.30 7.21
N LEU A 70 -8.57 -1.66 6.37
CA LEU A 70 -8.64 -1.78 4.92
C LEU A 70 -7.73 -2.91 4.43
N GLY A 71 -6.59 -3.10 5.06
CA GLY A 71 -5.63 -4.16 4.79
C GLY A 71 -4.18 -3.71 4.96
N GLU A 72 -3.26 -4.66 4.84
CA GLU A 72 -1.83 -4.38 4.74
C GLU A 72 -1.47 -3.90 3.33
N SER A 73 -0.83 -2.75 3.20
CA SER A 73 -0.27 -2.27 1.94
C SER A 73 1.14 -2.79 1.69
N ALA A 74 1.48 -2.97 0.44
CA ALA A 74 2.84 -3.22 -0.05
C ALA A 74 3.23 -2.15 -1.10
N ALA A 75 4.45 -2.19 -1.60
CA ALA A 75 4.83 -1.32 -2.70
C ALA A 75 4.04 -1.64 -3.98
N ASP A 76 3.80 -0.62 -4.78
CA ASP A 76 3.16 -0.71 -6.09
C ASP A 76 1.71 -1.24 -6.06
N VAL A 77 0.98 -1.00 -4.95
CA VAL A 77 -0.44 -1.35 -4.82
C VAL A 77 -1.30 -0.15 -4.44
N PHE A 78 -2.59 -0.26 -4.72
CA PHE A 78 -3.60 0.63 -4.19
C PHE A 78 -4.79 -0.14 -3.64
N PHE A 79 -5.53 0.48 -2.73
CA PHE A 79 -6.86 0.07 -2.27
C PHE A 79 -7.89 1.07 -2.76
N TYR A 80 -9.10 0.59 -2.99
CA TYR A 80 -10.26 1.43 -3.25
C TYR A 80 -11.39 1.05 -2.30
N THR A 81 -11.98 2.06 -1.68
CA THR A 81 -13.21 1.90 -0.88
C THR A 81 -14.11 3.11 -1.05
N GLN A 82 -15.34 3.02 -0.60
CA GLN A 82 -16.27 4.15 -0.53
C GLN A 82 -16.65 4.42 0.91
N VAL A 83 -16.81 5.70 1.22
CA VAL A 83 -17.25 6.21 2.51
C VAL A 83 -18.40 7.19 2.31
N ASP A 84 -19.16 7.50 3.36
CA ASP A 84 -20.23 8.50 3.25
C ASP A 84 -19.64 9.88 2.91
N GLY A 85 -20.21 10.57 1.92
CA GLY A 85 -19.81 11.93 1.60
C GLY A 85 -20.35 12.99 2.59
N GLY A 86 -19.77 14.17 2.52
CA GLY A 86 -20.22 15.33 3.30
C GLY A 86 -19.71 15.39 4.74
N LYS A 87 -18.73 14.58 5.11
CA LYS A 87 -18.12 14.57 6.44
C LYS A 87 -16.61 14.33 6.41
N LYS A 88 -15.97 14.49 7.56
CA LYS A 88 -14.56 14.13 7.75
C LYS A 88 -14.40 12.62 7.94
N HIS A 89 -13.35 12.09 7.34
CA HIS A 89 -12.89 10.72 7.50
C HIS A 89 -11.46 10.70 8.00
N LYS A 90 -11.15 9.73 8.84
CA LYS A 90 -9.81 9.50 9.36
C LYS A 90 -9.19 8.30 8.65
N ILE A 91 -8.09 8.54 7.95
CA ILE A 91 -7.25 7.49 7.37
C ILE A 91 -6.04 7.32 8.27
N GLU A 92 -5.71 6.10 8.64
CA GLU A 92 -4.59 5.80 9.54
C GLU A 92 -3.66 4.78 8.89
N THR A 93 -2.38 4.86 9.23
CA THR A 93 -1.38 3.87 8.85
C THR A 93 -0.49 3.51 10.02
N GLU A 94 -0.05 2.25 10.03
CA GLU A 94 0.92 1.75 11.01
C GLU A 94 2.21 2.59 10.95
N SER A 95 2.72 2.98 12.12
CA SER A 95 4.01 3.62 12.26
C SER A 95 4.77 3.01 13.45
N GLU A 96 5.96 3.54 13.78
CA GLU A 96 6.88 2.90 14.71
C GLU A 96 6.35 2.82 16.15
N PHE A 97 5.73 3.91 16.64
CA PHE A 97 5.27 4.01 18.04
C PHE A 97 3.76 4.09 18.17
N SER A 98 3.10 4.69 17.18
CA SER A 98 1.66 4.84 17.12
C SER A 98 1.24 5.05 15.67
N PRO A 99 0.01 4.70 15.28
CA PRO A 99 -0.49 5.00 13.96
C PRO A 99 -0.39 6.50 13.64
N ASN A 100 0.02 6.83 12.41
CA ASN A 100 -0.12 8.17 11.86
C ASN A 100 -1.51 8.31 11.23
N ALA A 101 -2.13 9.46 11.42
CA ALA A 101 -3.49 9.72 10.96
C ALA A 101 -3.56 10.98 10.10
N LEU A 102 -4.41 10.93 9.08
CA LEU A 102 -4.77 12.04 8.22
C LEU A 102 -6.30 12.20 8.24
N GLU A 103 -6.79 13.37 8.60
CA GLU A 103 -8.22 13.70 8.50
C GLU A 103 -8.51 14.47 7.22
N VAL A 104 -9.48 14.00 6.44
CA VAL A 104 -9.89 14.62 5.18
C VAL A 104 -11.40 14.81 5.17
N PHE A 105 -11.88 16.01 4.88
CA PHE A 105 -13.29 16.24 4.58
C PHE A 105 -13.57 15.76 3.15
N MET A 106 -14.51 14.82 3.00
CA MET A 106 -14.80 14.18 1.73
C MET A 106 -16.21 14.50 1.28
N GLU A 107 -16.33 15.20 0.14
CA GLU A 107 -17.62 15.54 -0.47
C GLU A 107 -18.18 14.34 -1.24
N ALA A 108 -19.48 14.19 -1.24
CA ALA A 108 -20.16 13.17 -2.05
C ALA A 108 -19.88 13.38 -3.55
N GLY A 109 -19.73 12.27 -4.27
CA GLY A 109 -19.49 12.27 -5.72
C GLY A 109 -18.03 12.51 -6.13
N LYS A 110 -17.13 12.75 -5.18
CA LYS A 110 -15.70 13.00 -5.47
C LYS A 110 -14.82 11.80 -5.09
N ASN A 111 -13.70 11.65 -5.81
CA ASN A 111 -12.64 10.71 -5.49
C ASN A 111 -11.48 11.41 -4.79
N TYR A 112 -10.94 10.78 -3.76
CA TYR A 112 -9.83 11.26 -2.95
C TYR A 112 -8.67 10.30 -3.05
N PHE A 113 -7.45 10.84 -3.16
CA PHE A 113 -6.22 10.08 -3.36
C PHE A 113 -5.29 10.33 -2.17
N ILE A 114 -4.99 9.27 -1.43
CA ILE A 114 -4.16 9.31 -0.24
C ILE A 114 -2.92 8.47 -0.50
N ARG A 115 -1.76 9.10 -0.53
CA ARG A 115 -0.49 8.41 -0.68
C ARG A 115 0.03 7.99 0.69
N GLN A 116 0.28 6.69 0.86
CA GLN A 116 1.08 6.16 1.94
C GLN A 116 2.55 6.12 1.49
N PHE A 117 3.45 6.59 2.32
CA PHE A 117 4.88 6.54 2.07
C PHE A 117 5.64 6.07 3.30
N ILE A 118 6.78 5.41 3.06
CA ILE A 118 7.66 4.95 4.14
C ILE A 118 8.62 6.08 4.50
N LYS A 119 8.70 6.38 5.79
CA LYS A 119 9.67 7.31 6.36
C LYS A 119 10.64 6.58 7.27
N MET A 120 11.82 7.15 7.45
CA MET A 120 12.80 6.63 8.41
C MET A 120 12.23 6.76 9.81
N GLY A 121 12.21 5.65 10.55
CA GLY A 121 11.94 5.61 11.98
C GLY A 121 13.24 5.63 12.78
N ALA A 122 13.15 5.62 14.11
CA ALA A 122 14.31 5.54 14.98
C ALA A 122 14.92 4.13 15.00
N PHE A 123 14.07 3.09 14.91
CA PHE A 123 14.49 1.68 14.95
C PHE A 123 13.96 0.90 13.74
N VAL A 124 12.75 1.20 13.28
CA VAL A 124 12.13 0.56 12.11
C VAL A 124 11.53 1.59 11.18
N GLY A 125 11.31 1.22 9.91
CA GLY A 125 10.62 2.10 8.96
C GLY A 125 9.16 2.31 9.37
N GLY A 126 8.78 3.57 9.63
CA GLY A 126 7.41 3.99 9.84
C GLY A 126 6.70 4.28 8.50
N ALA A 127 5.39 4.50 8.54
CA ALA A 127 4.66 5.03 7.40
C ALA A 127 3.93 6.33 7.76
N ASP A 128 3.64 7.13 6.74
CA ASP A 128 2.85 8.34 6.87
C ASP A 128 1.92 8.49 5.67
N LEU A 129 0.99 9.44 5.75
CA LEU A 129 -0.07 9.65 4.78
C LEU A 129 -0.08 11.09 4.30
N GLU A 130 -0.39 11.31 3.03
CA GLU A 130 -0.62 12.62 2.46
C GLU A 130 -1.75 12.59 1.43
N GLN A 131 -2.53 13.64 1.37
CA GLN A 131 -3.54 13.82 0.34
C GLN A 131 -2.88 14.35 -0.93
N ILE A 132 -3.15 13.70 -2.05
CA ILE A 132 -2.62 14.06 -3.36
C ILE A 132 -3.74 14.65 -4.22
N PRO A 133 -3.46 15.70 -5.00
CA PRO A 133 -4.43 16.23 -5.97
C PRO A 133 -4.94 15.14 -6.91
N GLU A 134 -6.23 15.18 -7.26
CA GLU A 134 -6.91 14.13 -8.03
C GLU A 134 -6.18 13.77 -9.33
N GLU A 135 -5.76 14.76 -10.10
CA GLU A 135 -5.08 14.53 -11.39
C GLU A 135 -3.76 13.76 -11.22
N GLN A 136 -2.98 14.11 -10.20
CA GLN A 136 -1.74 13.39 -9.90
C GLN A 136 -2.02 12.00 -9.34
N GLY A 137 -3.01 11.88 -8.45
CA GLY A 137 -3.41 10.60 -7.87
C GLY A 137 -3.86 9.60 -8.92
N LYS A 138 -4.63 10.03 -9.93
CA LYS A 138 -5.01 9.19 -11.07
C LYS A 138 -3.80 8.68 -11.85
N VAL A 139 -2.83 9.55 -12.12
CA VAL A 139 -1.59 9.16 -12.82
C VAL A 139 -0.80 8.12 -12.02
N ASP A 140 -0.69 8.33 -10.71
CA ASP A 140 0.03 7.41 -9.83
C ASP A 140 -0.66 6.05 -9.77
N VAL A 141 -1.96 6.02 -9.46
CA VAL A 141 -2.77 4.80 -9.30
C VAL A 141 -2.87 4.00 -10.60
N ALA A 142 -2.89 4.66 -11.76
CA ALA A 142 -2.98 3.98 -13.05
C ALA A 142 -1.87 2.92 -13.27
N ARG A 143 -0.72 3.08 -12.62
CA ARG A 143 0.45 2.20 -12.75
C ARG A 143 0.49 1.08 -11.72
N LEU A 144 -0.41 1.07 -10.73
CA LEU A 144 -0.40 0.17 -9.59
C LEU A 144 -1.41 -0.95 -9.76
N GLY A 145 -1.31 -1.99 -8.94
CA GLY A 145 -2.30 -3.05 -8.85
C GLY A 145 -3.31 -2.81 -7.73
N LEU A 146 -4.57 -3.19 -7.93
CA LEU A 146 -5.58 -3.18 -6.87
C LEU A 146 -5.31 -4.33 -5.90
N ALA A 147 -5.12 -4.01 -4.62
CA ALA A 147 -5.07 -5.01 -3.56
C ALA A 147 -6.48 -5.35 -3.06
N GLN A 148 -6.69 -6.60 -2.69
CA GLN A 148 -7.92 -6.99 -1.99
C GLN A 148 -7.90 -6.46 -0.55
N PRO A 149 -9.06 -6.05 0.00
CA PRO A 149 -9.18 -5.83 1.43
C PRO A 149 -8.67 -7.02 2.22
N GLY A 150 -7.96 -6.77 3.30
CA GLY A 150 -7.29 -7.81 4.06
C GLY A 150 -7.49 -7.64 5.56
N THR A 151 -6.62 -8.30 6.31
CA THR A 151 -6.55 -8.17 7.77
C THR A 151 -5.38 -7.26 8.13
N CYS A 152 -5.56 -6.49 9.19
CA CYS A 152 -4.49 -5.73 9.82
C CYS A 152 -3.93 -6.51 10.99
N GLY A 153 -2.66 -6.29 11.32
CA GLY A 153 -2.06 -6.80 12.54
C GLY A 153 -2.73 -6.20 13.78
N ASN A 154 -2.73 -6.92 14.88
CA ASN A 154 -3.18 -6.44 16.19
C ASN A 154 -2.06 -5.66 16.88
#